data_c56438b704bb4709c2c3b56eeea67d44
#
_entry.id   c56438b704bb4709c2c3b56eeea67d44
#
_cell.length_a   1.000
_cell.length_b   1.000
_cell.length_c   1.000
_cell.angle_alpha   90.00
_cell.angle_beta   90.00
_cell.angle_gamma   90.00
#
_symmetry.space_group_name_H-M   'P 1'
#
loop_
_entity.id
_entity.type
_entity.pdbx_description
1 polymer ?
#
loop_
_entity_poly.entity_id
_entity_poly.type
_entity_poly.pdbx_seq_one_letter_code
_entity_poly.pdbx_strand_id
1 'polypeptide(L)'
;NKIYKSTDSNPFLAILSHDCFDIKTTNLSKINGKKFKINIDSSPFKDLGCNIIQEVAFTLGMGNEYLNTYGKKTASLISFELGQGGDYFFEIAKIQVIRRLWHLITSHYDNEITDVVITAKPILRNKTIKNYNNNLIRTTSECMSAILGGCDYIKSQAYDYLFNDKNDFSENLMLKQLLIIKKETNIDKVDNICEGSYYISYLKENIMKESFNLFKKIEKK
;
A
#
# COMPACT_ATOMS: atom_id res chain seq x y z
N ASN A 1 -12.59 3.71 -15.08
CA ASN A 1 -11.60 2.71 -15.54
C ASN A 1 -10.43 3.43 -16.21
N LYS A 2 -9.44 3.87 -15.44
CA LYS A 2 -8.20 4.41 -15.99
C LYS A 2 -7.19 3.28 -16.09
N ILE A 3 -6.88 2.83 -17.30
CA ILE A 3 -5.77 1.93 -17.59
C ILE A 3 -4.53 2.79 -17.72
N TYR A 4 -3.60 2.71 -16.80
CA TYR A 4 -2.30 3.36 -16.97
C TYR A 4 -1.40 2.46 -17.83
N LYS A 5 -1.04 2.93 -19.02
CA LYS A 5 0.04 2.35 -19.82
C LYS A 5 1.35 2.94 -19.35
N SER A 6 2.22 2.16 -18.76
CA SER A 6 3.62 2.54 -18.64
C SER A 6 4.32 2.19 -19.95
N THR A 7 4.99 3.17 -20.50
CA THR A 7 5.82 3.03 -21.71
C THR A 7 7.23 2.73 -21.27
N ASP A 8 7.58 1.48 -21.02
CA ASP A 8 8.96 0.99 -21.20
C ASP A 8 9.06 -0.51 -20.88
N SER A 9 9.47 -1.22 -21.87
CA SER A 9 10.19 -2.50 -22.01
C SER A 9 10.08 -3.64 -20.99
N ASN A 10 9.08 -3.71 -20.15
CA ASN A 10 8.75 -4.91 -19.37
C ASN A 10 7.34 -5.42 -19.73
N PRO A 11 7.10 -6.73 -19.97
CA PRO A 11 5.79 -7.24 -20.36
C PRO A 11 4.82 -7.16 -19.18
N PHE A 12 3.90 -6.30 -19.29
CA PHE A 12 3.24 -5.43 -18.37
C PHE A 12 2.13 -5.96 -17.54
N LEU A 13 2.25 -5.55 -16.32
CA LEU A 13 1.21 -5.41 -15.33
C LEU A 13 0.28 -4.24 -15.71
N ALA A 14 -0.88 -4.49 -16.28
CA ALA A 14 -1.95 -3.49 -16.31
C ALA A 14 -2.55 -3.43 -14.91
N ILE A 15 -2.32 -2.32 -14.19
CA ILE A 15 -2.93 -2.10 -12.87
C ILE A 15 -4.33 -1.56 -13.10
N LEU A 16 -5.33 -2.35 -12.74
CA LEU A 16 -6.71 -1.88 -12.64
C LEU A 16 -6.89 -1.25 -11.25
N SER A 17 -6.83 0.08 -11.17
CA SER A 17 -7.27 0.77 -9.97
C SER A 17 -8.80 0.76 -9.95
N HIS A 18 -9.38 0.19 -8.91
CA HIS A 18 -10.81 0.24 -8.64
C HIS A 18 -11.09 1.24 -7.55
N ASP A 19 -12.17 2.00 -7.75
CA ASP A 19 -12.75 2.75 -6.66
C ASP A 19 -13.20 1.74 -5.60
N CYS A 20 -12.78 1.95 -4.36
CA CYS A 20 -12.92 1.03 -3.23
C CYS A 20 -14.37 0.63 -2.88
N PHE A 21 -15.37 1.08 -3.64
CA PHE A 21 -16.78 0.86 -3.38
C PHE A 21 -17.51 0.01 -4.42
N ASP A 22 -16.88 -0.37 -5.55
CA ASP A 22 -17.60 -1.05 -6.62
C ASP A 22 -16.85 -2.27 -7.19
N ILE A 23 -16.83 -3.34 -6.39
CA ILE A 23 -16.20 -4.63 -6.75
C ILE A 23 -16.99 -5.33 -7.86
N LYS A 24 -18.32 -5.12 -7.95
CA LYS A 24 -19.21 -5.87 -8.85
C LYS A 24 -19.12 -5.49 -10.31
N THR A 25 -18.51 -4.35 -10.65
CA THR A 25 -18.40 -3.88 -12.04
C THR A 25 -17.17 -4.36 -12.79
N THR A 26 -16.29 -5.12 -12.12
CA THR A 26 -15.05 -5.62 -12.73
C THR A 26 -15.29 -6.83 -13.60
N ASN A 27 -15.39 -6.62 -14.91
CA ASN A 27 -15.50 -7.70 -15.88
C ASN A 27 -14.11 -8.28 -16.19
N LEU A 28 -13.62 -9.18 -15.31
CA LEU A 28 -12.31 -9.85 -15.47
C LEU A 28 -12.23 -10.72 -16.75
N SER A 29 -13.37 -11.19 -17.26
CA SER A 29 -13.44 -12.01 -18.47
C SER A 29 -13.03 -11.28 -19.76
N LYS A 30 -13.03 -9.93 -19.77
CA LYS A 30 -12.64 -9.11 -20.94
C LYS A 30 -11.14 -8.87 -21.05
N ILE A 31 -10.34 -9.37 -20.09
CA ILE A 31 -8.89 -9.12 -20.03
C ILE A 31 -8.14 -10.38 -20.44
N ASN A 32 -8.45 -10.90 -21.61
CA ASN A 32 -7.77 -12.07 -22.16
C ASN A 32 -6.32 -11.73 -22.55
N GLY A 33 -5.36 -12.46 -22.02
CA GLY A 33 -3.98 -12.55 -22.51
C GLY A 33 -2.96 -11.54 -21.95
N LYS A 34 -3.32 -10.64 -21.04
CA LYS A 34 -2.35 -9.73 -20.40
C LYS A 34 -2.18 -10.06 -18.92
N LYS A 35 -0.94 -10.09 -18.43
CA LYS A 35 -0.67 -10.11 -17.00
C LYS A 35 -1.19 -8.79 -16.41
N PHE A 36 -2.17 -8.84 -15.52
CA PHE A 36 -2.72 -7.67 -14.82
C PHE A 36 -2.73 -7.94 -13.32
N LYS A 37 -2.71 -6.87 -12.53
CA LYS A 37 -2.97 -6.93 -11.10
C LYS A 37 -4.18 -6.08 -10.75
N ILE A 38 -4.96 -6.55 -9.80
CA ILE A 38 -6.07 -5.81 -9.19
C ILE A 38 -5.46 -5.01 -8.05
N ASN A 39 -5.41 -3.69 -8.20
CA ASN A 39 -4.90 -2.83 -7.15
C ASN A 39 -6.02 -2.38 -6.24
N ILE A 40 -5.94 -2.78 -4.98
CA ILE A 40 -6.86 -2.38 -3.91
C ILE A 40 -6.23 -1.17 -3.21
N ASP A 41 -6.73 0.03 -3.52
CA ASP A 41 -6.27 1.28 -2.90
C ASP A 41 -7.02 1.53 -1.60
N SER A 42 -6.35 1.40 -0.47
CA SER A 42 -6.86 1.73 0.86
C SER A 42 -6.41 3.10 1.37
N SER A 43 -5.58 3.83 0.62
CA SER A 43 -5.12 5.15 1.02
C SER A 43 -6.25 6.16 1.29
N PRO A 44 -7.41 6.13 0.59
CA PRO A 44 -8.51 7.02 0.88
C PRO A 44 -9.09 6.84 2.30
N PHE A 45 -9.10 5.62 2.83
CA PHE A 45 -9.55 5.39 4.21
C PHE A 45 -8.66 6.10 5.22
N LYS A 46 -7.34 6.07 4.98
CA LYS A 46 -6.37 6.77 5.83
C LYS A 46 -6.55 8.28 5.75
N ASP A 47 -6.78 8.82 4.55
CA ASP A 47 -7.06 10.23 4.34
C ASP A 47 -8.37 10.68 5.02
N LEU A 48 -9.38 9.81 5.06
CA LEU A 48 -10.64 10.03 5.79
C LEU A 48 -10.52 9.89 7.31
N GLY A 49 -9.36 9.43 7.81
CA GLY A 49 -9.06 9.37 9.24
C GLY A 49 -9.13 8.01 9.89
N CYS A 50 -9.17 6.94 9.13
CA CYS A 50 -9.04 5.61 9.68
C CYS A 50 -7.71 5.45 10.41
N ASN A 51 -7.78 4.80 11.57
CA ASN A 51 -6.57 4.36 12.26
C ASN A 51 -5.96 3.15 11.54
N ILE A 52 -4.75 2.76 11.95
CA ILE A 52 -4.00 1.67 11.30
C ILE A 52 -4.75 0.33 11.38
N ILE A 53 -5.40 0.04 12.51
CA ILE A 53 -6.17 -1.19 12.71
C ILE A 53 -7.34 -1.25 11.71
N GLN A 54 -8.05 -0.14 11.51
CA GLN A 54 -9.17 -0.04 10.59
C GLN A 54 -8.69 -0.15 9.14
N GLU A 55 -7.62 0.56 8.77
CA GLU A 55 -7.04 0.49 7.42
C GLU A 55 -6.65 -0.95 7.07
N VAL A 56 -5.93 -1.64 7.95
CA VAL A 56 -5.54 -3.05 7.76
C VAL A 56 -6.76 -3.93 7.59
N ALA A 57 -7.75 -3.82 8.49
CA ALA A 57 -8.94 -4.67 8.46
C ALA A 57 -9.77 -4.45 7.18
N PHE A 58 -9.95 -3.20 6.74
CA PHE A 58 -10.68 -2.88 5.51
C PHE A 58 -9.94 -3.33 4.26
N THR A 59 -8.61 -3.14 4.22
CA THR A 59 -7.78 -3.63 3.10
C THR A 59 -7.91 -5.14 2.93
N LEU A 60 -7.82 -5.89 4.04
CA LEU A 60 -7.99 -7.34 4.02
C LEU A 60 -9.41 -7.77 3.67
N GLY A 61 -10.43 -7.06 4.18
CA GLY A 61 -11.83 -7.31 3.84
C GLY A 61 -12.10 -7.13 2.35
N MET A 62 -11.63 -6.05 1.75
CA MET A 62 -11.74 -5.86 0.30
C MET A 62 -11.02 -6.96 -0.48
N GLY A 63 -9.79 -7.35 -0.05
CA GLY A 63 -9.07 -8.45 -0.67
C GLY A 63 -9.84 -9.78 -0.58
N ASN A 64 -10.40 -10.08 0.59
CA ASN A 64 -11.19 -11.28 0.81
C ASN A 64 -12.47 -11.31 -0.02
N GLU A 65 -13.14 -10.17 -0.20
CA GLU A 65 -14.32 -10.08 -1.06
C GLU A 65 -14.01 -10.40 -2.52
N TYR A 66 -12.82 -10.00 -3.02
CA TYR A 66 -12.37 -10.44 -4.35
C TYR A 66 -12.14 -11.95 -4.41
N LEU A 67 -11.58 -12.58 -3.37
CA LEU A 67 -11.42 -14.03 -3.31
C LEU A 67 -12.76 -14.74 -3.29
N ASN A 68 -13.73 -14.25 -2.53
CA ASN A 68 -15.07 -14.80 -2.45
C ASN A 68 -15.82 -14.69 -3.79
N THR A 69 -15.68 -13.55 -4.49
CA THR A 69 -16.43 -13.27 -5.72
C THR A 69 -15.83 -13.97 -6.95
N TYR A 70 -14.50 -14.00 -7.06
CA TYR A 70 -13.80 -14.46 -8.28
C TYR A 70 -12.96 -15.72 -8.07
N GLY A 71 -12.95 -16.24 -6.85
CA GLY A 71 -12.27 -17.47 -6.49
C GLY A 71 -10.78 -17.29 -6.17
N LYS A 72 -10.20 -18.35 -5.61
CA LYS A 72 -8.84 -18.39 -5.05
C LYS A 72 -7.71 -17.97 -6.00
N LYS A 73 -7.84 -18.24 -7.30
CA LYS A 73 -6.84 -17.89 -8.31
C LYS A 73 -6.59 -16.38 -8.40
N THR A 74 -7.53 -15.59 -7.91
CA THR A 74 -7.42 -14.13 -7.88
C THR A 74 -6.37 -13.64 -6.87
N ALA A 75 -6.02 -14.45 -5.88
CA ALA A 75 -5.03 -14.10 -4.85
C ALA A 75 -3.70 -13.61 -5.44
N SER A 76 -3.20 -14.29 -6.47
CA SER A 76 -1.94 -13.92 -7.16
C SER A 76 -2.04 -12.64 -7.98
N LEU A 77 -3.25 -12.18 -8.26
CA LEU A 77 -3.52 -10.98 -9.05
C LEU A 77 -3.70 -9.73 -8.17
N ILE A 78 -3.96 -9.91 -6.86
CA ILE A 78 -4.20 -8.79 -5.93
C ILE A 78 -2.88 -8.11 -5.58
N SER A 79 -2.95 -6.78 -5.52
CA SER A 79 -1.93 -5.88 -4.95
C SER A 79 -2.61 -4.86 -4.06
N PHE A 80 -1.92 -4.40 -3.03
CA PHE A 80 -2.44 -3.39 -2.12
C PHE A 80 -1.71 -2.05 -2.30
N GLU A 81 -2.46 -0.96 -2.32
CA GLU A 81 -1.94 0.40 -2.20
C GLU A 81 -2.34 0.95 -0.82
N LEU A 82 -1.34 1.24 0.02
CA LEU A 82 -1.52 1.60 1.42
C LEU A 82 -1.19 3.07 1.66
N GLY A 83 -2.01 3.76 2.45
CA GLY A 83 -1.73 5.11 2.88
C GLY A 83 -0.59 5.15 3.91
N GLN A 84 0.44 5.95 3.67
CA GLN A 84 1.59 6.08 4.57
C GLN A 84 1.54 7.41 5.30
N GLY A 85 1.40 7.36 6.62
CA GLY A 85 1.26 8.52 7.49
C GLY A 85 2.52 8.86 8.28
N GLY A 86 2.38 9.77 9.25
CA GLY A 86 3.49 10.27 10.06
C GLY A 86 3.92 9.38 11.23
N ASP A 87 3.14 8.37 11.58
CA ASP A 87 3.41 7.49 12.73
C ASP A 87 4.47 6.42 12.37
N TYR A 88 5.71 6.83 12.27
CA TYR A 88 6.83 6.13 11.65
C TYR A 88 6.91 4.63 11.95
N PHE A 89 6.96 4.24 13.22
CA PHE A 89 7.08 2.84 13.62
C PHE A 89 5.81 2.03 13.40
N PHE A 90 4.66 2.67 13.56
CA PHE A 90 3.37 2.03 13.28
C PHE A 90 3.20 1.75 11.79
N GLU A 91 3.66 2.66 10.94
CA GLU A 91 3.59 2.49 9.48
C GLU A 91 4.54 1.37 9.00
N ILE A 92 5.72 1.22 9.61
CA ILE A 92 6.61 0.07 9.38
C ILE A 92 5.89 -1.23 9.74
N ALA A 93 5.35 -1.30 10.95
CA ALA A 93 4.67 -2.51 11.45
C ALA A 93 3.44 -2.86 10.61
N LYS A 94 2.68 -1.87 10.14
CA LYS A 94 1.48 -2.04 9.30
C LYS A 94 1.78 -2.85 8.03
N ILE A 95 2.81 -2.47 7.27
CA ILE A 95 3.17 -3.15 6.02
C ILE A 95 3.49 -4.62 6.27
N GLN A 96 4.29 -4.90 7.31
CA GLN A 96 4.65 -6.27 7.69
C GLN A 96 3.44 -7.07 8.16
N VAL A 97 2.51 -6.44 8.88
CA VAL A 97 1.27 -7.08 9.35
C VAL A 97 0.34 -7.43 8.20
N ILE A 98 0.13 -6.51 7.24
CA ILE A 98 -0.72 -6.77 6.07
C ILE A 98 -0.18 -7.95 5.27
N ARG A 99 1.12 -8.00 4.99
CA ARG A 99 1.75 -9.11 4.28
C ARG A 99 1.51 -10.44 5.00
N ARG A 100 1.70 -10.45 6.32
CA ARG A 100 1.51 -11.66 7.14
C ARG A 100 0.06 -12.11 7.24
N LEU A 101 -0.87 -11.17 7.44
CA LEU A 101 -2.31 -11.49 7.51
C LEU A 101 -2.87 -11.90 6.15
N TRP A 102 -2.43 -11.28 5.07
CA TRP A 102 -2.83 -11.68 3.72
C TRP A 102 -2.39 -13.11 3.42
N HIS A 103 -1.16 -13.44 3.79
CA HIS A 103 -0.65 -14.79 3.69
C HIS A 103 -1.51 -15.80 4.46
N LEU A 104 -1.89 -15.45 5.70
CA LEU A 104 -2.79 -16.29 6.51
C LEU A 104 -4.16 -16.47 5.86
N ILE A 105 -4.74 -15.43 5.27
CA ILE A 105 -6.03 -15.50 4.58
C ILE A 105 -5.91 -16.38 3.33
N THR A 106 -4.91 -16.14 2.49
CA THR A 106 -4.74 -16.90 1.24
C THR A 106 -4.43 -18.37 1.48
N SER A 107 -3.67 -18.71 2.53
CA SER A 107 -3.39 -20.09 2.92
C SER A 107 -4.65 -20.86 3.35
N HIS A 108 -5.70 -20.16 3.78
CA HIS A 108 -6.99 -20.79 4.10
C HIS A 108 -7.75 -21.21 2.84
N TYR A 109 -7.58 -20.47 1.73
CA TYR A 109 -8.23 -20.80 0.45
C TYR A 109 -7.44 -21.79 -0.38
N ASP A 110 -6.12 -21.76 -0.28
CA ASP A 110 -5.21 -22.68 -0.99
C ASP A 110 -3.92 -22.83 -0.18
N ASN A 111 -3.30 -24.02 -0.22
CA ASN A 111 -2.03 -24.27 0.48
C ASN A 111 -0.84 -23.57 -0.19
N GLU A 112 -1.04 -22.89 -1.32
CA GLU A 112 0.01 -22.12 -1.97
C GLU A 112 0.18 -20.75 -1.31
N ILE A 113 1.41 -20.48 -0.91
CA ILE A 113 1.83 -19.19 -0.37
C ILE A 113 1.82 -18.16 -1.49
N THR A 114 0.90 -17.20 -1.43
CA THR A 114 0.83 -16.12 -2.40
C THR A 114 1.46 -14.85 -1.82
N ASP A 115 2.60 -14.46 -2.37
CA ASP A 115 3.19 -13.16 -2.04
C ASP A 115 2.37 -12.02 -2.65
N VAL A 116 2.20 -10.94 -1.88
CA VAL A 116 1.40 -9.79 -2.28
C VAL A 116 2.29 -8.59 -2.56
N VAL A 117 2.01 -7.91 -3.65
CA VAL A 117 2.66 -6.65 -3.98
C VAL A 117 2.04 -5.51 -3.18
N ILE A 118 2.87 -4.77 -2.46
CA ILE A 118 2.45 -3.64 -1.64
C ILE A 118 3.06 -2.35 -2.18
N THR A 119 2.20 -1.41 -2.55
CA THR A 119 2.56 -0.05 -2.93
C THR A 119 2.26 0.89 -1.76
N ALA A 120 3.24 1.66 -1.33
CA ALA A 120 3.05 2.68 -0.31
C ALA A 120 2.86 4.06 -0.94
N LYS A 121 1.89 4.82 -0.43
CA LYS A 121 1.54 6.16 -0.90
C LYS A 121 1.43 7.11 0.28
N PRO A 122 2.22 8.21 0.32
CA PRO A 122 2.06 9.25 1.32
C PRO A 122 0.61 9.77 1.38
N ILE A 123 0.06 9.94 2.58
CA ILE A 123 -1.30 10.45 2.77
C ILE A 123 -1.36 11.97 2.57
N LEU A 124 -2.55 12.46 2.22
CA LEU A 124 -2.79 13.90 2.05
C LEU A 124 -3.20 14.58 3.35
N ARG A 125 -3.85 13.85 4.25
CA ARG A 125 -4.42 14.36 5.50
C ARG A 125 -3.43 15.13 6.38
N ASN A 126 -2.17 14.70 6.44
CA ASN A 126 -1.14 15.34 7.25
C ASN A 126 -0.36 16.42 6.52
N LYS A 127 -0.66 16.69 5.26
CA LYS A 127 -0.02 17.74 4.47
C LYS A 127 -0.63 19.09 4.81
N THR A 128 0.16 20.13 4.67
CA THR A 128 -0.25 21.52 4.96
C THR A 128 -0.02 22.41 3.74
N ILE A 129 -0.95 23.32 3.53
CA ILE A 129 -0.84 24.40 2.53
C ILE A 129 0.01 25.55 3.09
N LYS A 130 -0.18 25.85 4.38
CA LYS A 130 0.63 26.85 5.07
C LYS A 130 1.97 26.21 5.46
N ASN A 131 3.08 26.85 5.10
CA ASN A 131 4.44 26.29 5.28
C ASN A 131 4.62 24.95 4.55
N TYR A 132 4.17 24.88 3.33
CA TYR A 132 4.13 23.67 2.50
C TYR A 132 5.49 22.97 2.30
N ASN A 133 6.61 23.70 2.43
CA ASN A 133 7.95 23.12 2.38
C ASN A 133 8.16 22.00 3.42
N ASN A 134 7.45 22.05 4.55
CA ASN A 134 7.49 21.00 5.56
C ASN A 134 6.95 19.66 5.04
N ASN A 135 6.15 19.69 3.97
CA ASN A 135 5.66 18.46 3.35
C ASN A 135 6.78 17.61 2.75
N LEU A 136 7.91 18.23 2.33
CA LEU A 136 9.11 17.50 1.90
C LEU A 136 9.62 16.58 3.00
N ILE A 137 9.75 17.10 4.22
CA ILE A 137 10.25 16.35 5.36
C ILE A 137 9.27 15.21 5.70
N ARG A 138 7.97 15.50 5.72
CA ARG A 138 6.93 14.50 5.97
C ARG A 138 6.98 13.39 4.95
N THR A 139 7.00 13.73 3.65
CA THR A 139 7.05 12.75 2.58
C THR A 139 8.32 11.91 2.64
N THR A 140 9.47 12.51 3.00
CA THR A 140 10.72 11.76 3.19
C THR A 140 10.57 10.69 4.27
N SER A 141 10.09 11.06 5.46
CA SER A 141 9.93 10.11 6.58
C SER A 141 8.88 9.03 6.27
N GLU A 142 7.80 9.37 5.56
CA GLU A 142 6.79 8.41 5.11
C GLU A 142 7.37 7.41 4.10
N CYS A 143 8.14 7.87 3.12
CA CYS A 143 8.82 6.99 2.17
C CYS A 143 9.85 6.08 2.86
N MET A 144 10.61 6.61 3.81
CA MET A 144 11.58 5.82 4.58
C MET A 144 10.88 4.73 5.41
N SER A 145 9.80 5.07 6.13
CA SER A 145 9.04 4.08 6.89
C SER A 145 8.44 2.99 6.00
N ALA A 146 8.01 3.35 4.79
CA ALA A 146 7.50 2.40 3.82
C ALA A 146 8.58 1.39 3.37
N ILE A 147 9.78 1.87 3.06
CA ILE A 147 10.90 1.00 2.66
C ILE A 147 11.29 0.07 3.81
N LEU A 148 11.45 0.60 5.01
CA LEU A 148 11.77 -0.19 6.20
C LEU A 148 10.68 -1.21 6.56
N GLY A 149 9.43 -0.92 6.21
CA GLY A 149 8.31 -1.85 6.32
C GLY A 149 8.32 -2.97 5.28
N GLY A 150 9.13 -2.85 4.23
CA GLY A 150 9.25 -3.83 3.15
C GLY A 150 8.16 -3.66 2.08
N CYS A 151 7.81 -2.44 1.69
CA CYS A 151 6.96 -2.21 0.52
C CYS A 151 7.73 -2.49 -0.78
N ASP A 152 7.01 -2.91 -1.82
CA ASP A 152 7.59 -3.23 -3.13
C ASP A 152 7.72 -1.97 -4.00
N TYR A 153 6.78 -1.06 -3.88
CA TYR A 153 6.74 0.20 -4.65
C TYR A 153 6.37 1.38 -3.78
N ILE A 154 6.88 2.55 -4.16
CA ILE A 154 6.52 3.83 -3.55
C ILE A 154 5.93 4.73 -4.64
N LYS A 155 4.73 5.24 -4.36
CA LYS A 155 4.03 6.23 -5.19
C LYS A 155 4.07 7.57 -4.48
N SER A 156 5.23 8.24 -4.54
CA SER A 156 5.42 9.53 -3.87
C SER A 156 4.60 10.64 -4.52
N GLN A 157 4.48 11.75 -3.84
CA GLN A 157 3.74 12.94 -4.27
C GLN A 157 4.61 14.18 -4.08
N ALA A 158 4.43 15.15 -4.99
CA ALA A 158 5.08 16.44 -4.87
C ALA A 158 4.61 17.18 -3.60
N TYR A 159 5.49 17.94 -2.97
CA TYR A 159 5.23 18.62 -1.70
C TYR A 159 4.13 19.68 -1.79
N ASP A 160 3.88 20.20 -2.97
CA ASP A 160 2.88 21.23 -3.29
C ASP A 160 1.62 20.67 -3.95
N TYR A 161 1.48 19.35 -4.00
CA TYR A 161 0.39 18.62 -4.69
C TYR A 161 -1.03 19.09 -4.28
N LEU A 162 -1.21 19.60 -3.06
CA LEU A 162 -2.54 20.03 -2.58
C LEU A 162 -3.08 21.30 -3.24
N PHE A 163 -2.23 22.14 -3.79
CA PHE A 163 -2.62 23.47 -4.26
C PHE A 163 -1.97 23.89 -5.57
N ASN A 164 -1.06 23.10 -6.09
CA ASN A 164 -0.37 23.38 -7.32
C ASN A 164 -0.56 22.22 -8.28
N ASP A 165 -1.12 22.51 -9.44
CA ASP A 165 -1.15 21.57 -10.53
C ASP A 165 0.28 21.31 -11.02
N LYS A 166 0.49 20.23 -11.73
CA LYS A 166 1.79 19.73 -12.19
C LYS A 166 2.86 20.81 -12.38
N ASN A 167 3.84 20.77 -11.51
CA ASN A 167 4.99 21.67 -11.53
C ASN A 167 6.27 20.84 -11.70
N ASP A 168 6.96 21.02 -12.82
CA ASP A 168 8.17 20.26 -13.16
C ASP A 168 9.24 20.37 -12.07
N PHE A 169 9.33 21.49 -11.36
CA PHE A 169 10.29 21.65 -10.26
C PHE A 169 9.96 20.75 -9.09
N SER A 170 8.71 20.74 -8.63
CA SER A 170 8.28 19.94 -7.48
C SER A 170 8.28 18.43 -7.79
N GLU A 171 7.91 18.04 -9.02
CA GLU A 171 8.01 16.65 -9.46
C GLU A 171 9.47 16.18 -9.54
N ASN A 172 10.38 17.00 -10.09
CA ASN A 172 11.81 16.69 -10.11
C ASN A 172 12.39 16.58 -8.70
N LEU A 173 11.95 17.45 -7.78
CA LEU A 173 12.40 17.40 -6.39
C LEU A 173 11.94 16.12 -5.68
N MET A 174 10.69 15.70 -5.92
CA MET A 174 10.14 14.43 -5.44
C MET A 174 10.97 13.24 -5.97
N LEU A 175 11.32 13.23 -7.26
CA LEU A 175 12.15 12.17 -7.84
C LEU A 175 13.55 12.15 -7.21
N LYS A 176 14.18 13.32 -7.04
CA LYS A 176 15.49 13.44 -6.39
C LYS A 176 15.45 12.94 -4.94
N GLN A 177 14.39 13.24 -4.20
CA GLN A 177 14.17 12.74 -2.85
C GLN A 177 14.19 11.20 -2.80
N LEU A 178 13.46 10.54 -3.71
CA LEU A 178 13.46 9.07 -3.80
C LEU A 178 14.82 8.52 -4.26
N LEU A 179 15.51 9.21 -5.17
CA LEU A 179 16.84 8.81 -5.62
C LEU A 179 17.89 8.90 -4.49
N ILE A 180 17.84 9.93 -3.66
CA ILE A 180 18.70 10.07 -2.48
C ILE A 180 18.45 8.91 -1.52
N ILE A 181 17.17 8.63 -1.19
CA ILE A 181 16.83 7.50 -0.33
C ILE A 181 17.36 6.18 -0.92
N LYS A 182 17.22 5.97 -2.23
CA LYS A 182 17.66 4.72 -2.85
C LYS A 182 19.18 4.61 -3.01
N LYS A 183 19.84 5.69 -3.42
CA LYS A 183 21.25 5.65 -3.87
C LYS A 183 22.26 6.01 -2.78
N GLU A 184 21.86 6.85 -1.82
CA GLU A 184 22.76 7.33 -0.78
C GLU A 184 22.55 6.62 0.55
N THR A 185 21.27 6.40 0.97
CA THR A 185 21.02 5.74 2.25
C THR A 185 21.20 4.24 2.21
N ASN A 186 21.07 3.60 1.04
CA ASN A 186 21.18 2.16 0.83
C ASN A 186 20.25 1.30 1.72
N ILE A 187 19.15 1.87 2.23
CA ILE A 187 18.23 1.16 3.12
C ILE A 187 17.42 0.06 2.43
N ASP A 188 17.43 0.04 1.10
CA ASP A 188 16.80 -0.98 0.27
C ASP A 188 17.68 -2.22 0.04
N LYS A 189 18.92 -2.23 0.54
CA LYS A 189 19.89 -3.32 0.32
C LYS A 189 19.83 -4.43 1.36
N VAL A 190 19.12 -4.21 2.45
CA VAL A 190 18.99 -5.17 3.55
C VAL A 190 17.53 -5.51 3.74
N ASP A 191 17.22 -6.79 3.59
CA ASP A 191 15.87 -7.27 3.88
C ASP A 191 15.60 -7.21 5.39
N ASN A 192 14.38 -6.77 5.74
CA ASN A 192 13.84 -6.79 7.10
C ASN A 192 14.75 -6.14 8.17
N ILE A 193 15.24 -4.94 7.90
CA ILE A 193 16.13 -4.17 8.81
C ILE A 193 15.57 -4.05 10.23
N CYS A 194 14.25 -4.07 10.37
CA CYS A 194 13.55 -3.91 11.65
C CYS A 194 13.38 -5.21 12.43
N GLU A 195 13.90 -6.34 11.93
CA GLU A 195 13.84 -7.61 12.66
C GLU A 195 14.71 -7.57 13.91
N GLY A 196 14.23 -8.19 14.99
CA GLY A 196 14.89 -8.14 16.30
C GLY A 196 14.58 -6.91 17.13
N SER A 197 13.90 -5.89 16.59
CA SER A 197 13.40 -4.77 17.39
C SER A 197 12.21 -5.20 18.24
N TYR A 198 12.38 -5.20 19.56
CA TYR A 198 11.31 -5.53 20.52
C TYR A 198 10.08 -4.62 20.33
N TYR A 199 10.29 -3.34 20.10
CA TYR A 199 9.21 -2.38 19.93
C TYR A 199 8.40 -2.65 18.66
N ILE A 200 9.07 -2.87 17.51
CA ILE A 200 8.38 -3.20 16.26
C ILE A 200 7.64 -4.54 16.39
N SER A 201 8.24 -5.54 17.04
CA SER A 201 7.60 -6.83 17.28
C SER A 201 6.34 -6.69 18.12
N TYR A 202 6.39 -5.91 19.21
CA TYR A 202 5.24 -5.60 20.05
C TYR A 202 4.12 -4.91 19.25
N LEU A 203 4.46 -3.91 18.43
CA LEU A 203 3.49 -3.23 17.57
C LEU A 203 2.85 -4.18 16.56
N LYS A 204 3.65 -5.03 15.90
CA LYS A 204 3.15 -6.03 14.95
C LYS A 204 2.13 -6.97 15.59
N GLU A 205 2.44 -7.51 16.75
CA GLU A 205 1.55 -8.44 17.46
C GLU A 205 0.20 -7.77 17.79
N ASN A 206 0.23 -6.56 18.34
CA ASN A 206 -0.99 -5.85 18.71
C ASN A 206 -1.81 -5.44 17.49
N ILE A 207 -1.19 -4.85 16.47
CA ILE A 207 -1.88 -4.46 15.23
C ILE A 207 -2.47 -5.70 14.56
N MET A 208 -1.73 -6.80 14.48
CA MET A 208 -2.19 -8.05 13.88
C MET A 208 -3.42 -8.59 14.62
N LYS A 209 -3.36 -8.68 15.95
CA LYS A 209 -4.47 -9.16 16.77
C LYS A 209 -5.73 -8.32 16.61
N GLU A 210 -5.62 -7.02 16.77
CA GLU A 210 -6.77 -6.12 16.73
C GLU A 210 -7.35 -5.99 15.32
N SER A 211 -6.50 -5.90 14.30
CA SER A 211 -6.95 -5.83 12.91
C SER A 211 -7.66 -7.12 12.47
N PHE A 212 -7.13 -8.27 12.86
CA PHE A 212 -7.76 -9.55 12.53
C PHE A 212 -9.08 -9.75 13.28
N ASN A 213 -9.19 -9.27 14.52
CA ASN A 213 -10.45 -9.27 15.25
C ASN A 213 -11.50 -8.37 14.58
N LEU A 214 -11.09 -7.19 14.10
CA LEU A 214 -11.98 -6.30 13.37
C LEU A 214 -12.38 -6.90 12.01
N PHE A 215 -11.43 -7.46 11.27
CA PHE A 215 -11.68 -8.18 10.02
C PHE A 215 -12.75 -9.28 10.20
N LYS A 216 -12.62 -10.13 11.22
CA LYS A 216 -13.63 -11.17 11.52
C LYS A 216 -15.01 -10.60 11.82
N LYS A 217 -15.10 -9.42 12.42
CA LYS A 217 -16.40 -8.76 12.67
C LYS A 217 -17.03 -8.25 11.38
N ILE A 218 -16.21 -7.79 10.42
CA ILE A 218 -16.67 -7.35 9.09
C ILE A 218 -17.21 -8.53 8.30
N GLU A 219 -16.48 -9.63 8.27
CA GLU A 219 -16.86 -10.84 7.52
C GLU A 219 -18.12 -11.57 8.07
N LYS A 220 -18.46 -11.34 9.34
CA LYS A 220 -19.64 -11.96 9.97
C LYS A 220 -20.97 -11.22 9.67
N LYS A 221 -20.91 -10.06 9.03
CA LYS A 221 -22.11 -9.30 8.64
C LYS A 221 -22.55 -9.65 7.22
#